data_03ab77341df22a5f8667e6d9726931c9
#
_entry.id   03ab77341df22a5f8667e6d9726931c9
#
_cell.length_a   1.000
_cell.length_b   1.000
_cell.length_c   1.000
_cell.angle_alpha   90.00
_cell.angle_beta   90.00
_cell.angle_gamma   90.00
#
_symmetry.space_group_name_H-M   'P 1'
#
loop_
_entity.id
_entity.type
_entity.pdbx_description
1 polymer ?
#
loop_
_entity_poly.entity_id
_entity_poly.type
_entity_poly.pdbx_seq_one_letter_code
_entity_poly.pdbx_strand_id
1 'polypeptide(L)'
;MKKNSKLKVSIIMGSQSDYKVMKLAEKTLKKIGVSFETKIISAHRTPQRMYEYAAKVEQNHIGVIIAGAGGSAHLPGMISALTHVPVLGVPVESKKLKGLDSLLSIAQMPKGIPVGTLAIGEDGAINAALLAAAIIANNNLNVLKKLKNFRTSQTKSVKKSSK
;
A
#
# COMPACT_ATOMS: atom_id res chain seq x y z
N MET A 1 -21.23 -7.23 18.16
CA MET A 1 -20.69 -6.15 17.30
C MET A 1 -19.40 -5.63 17.93
N LYS A 2 -18.24 -5.89 17.33
CA LYS A 2 -16.94 -5.40 17.82
C LYS A 2 -16.88 -3.88 17.64
N LYS A 3 -16.50 -3.16 18.72
CA LYS A 3 -16.24 -1.73 18.74
C LYS A 3 -15.43 -1.29 17.50
N ASN A 4 -15.84 -0.18 16.88
CA ASN A 4 -15.12 0.56 15.84
C ASN A 4 -13.66 0.84 16.27
N SER A 5 -12.80 -0.15 16.23
CA SER A 5 -11.36 0.11 16.30
C SER A 5 -11.01 0.87 15.02
N LYS A 6 -10.51 2.11 15.14
CA LYS A 6 -10.05 2.91 14.00
C LYS A 6 -8.85 2.19 13.38
N LEU A 7 -9.11 1.28 12.45
CA LEU A 7 -8.05 0.66 11.68
C LEU A 7 -7.26 1.75 10.92
N LYS A 8 -5.95 1.61 10.89
CA LYS A 8 -5.05 2.45 10.12
C LYS A 8 -4.33 1.66 9.03
N VAL A 9 -3.77 2.36 8.08
CA VAL A 9 -2.91 1.80 7.04
C VAL A 9 -1.46 1.95 7.47
N SER A 10 -0.64 0.92 7.29
CA SER A 10 0.81 1.05 7.43
C SER A 10 1.46 1.08 6.06
N ILE A 11 2.22 2.13 5.78
CA ILE A 11 3.04 2.27 4.57
C ILE A 11 4.45 1.88 4.95
N ILE A 12 4.98 0.83 4.33
CA ILE A 12 6.35 0.37 4.54
C ILE A 12 7.14 0.39 3.24
N MET A 13 8.44 0.62 3.33
CA MET A 13 9.31 0.64 2.16
C MET A 13 10.71 0.14 2.49
N GLY A 14 11.39 -0.44 1.49
CA GLY A 14 12.70 -1.06 1.66
C GLY A 14 13.86 -0.07 1.86
N SER A 15 13.66 1.18 1.41
CA SER A 15 14.71 2.20 1.41
C SER A 15 14.11 3.62 1.46
N GLN A 16 14.91 4.58 1.94
CA GLN A 16 14.58 6.00 1.85
C GLN A 16 14.38 6.47 0.39
N SER A 17 15.06 5.86 -0.58
CA SER A 17 14.89 6.19 -2.01
C SER A 17 13.46 5.96 -2.51
N ASP A 18 12.75 4.98 -1.94
CA ASP A 18 11.39 4.61 -2.34
C ASP A 18 10.36 5.64 -1.87
N TYR A 19 10.72 6.48 -0.88
CA TYR A 19 9.84 7.49 -0.31
C TYR A 19 9.34 8.51 -1.35
N LYS A 20 10.14 8.80 -2.38
CA LYS A 20 9.71 9.68 -3.47
C LYS A 20 8.39 9.22 -4.10
N VAL A 21 8.21 7.91 -4.26
CA VAL A 21 6.98 7.28 -4.76
C VAL A 21 5.96 7.10 -3.63
N MET A 22 6.37 6.52 -2.50
CA MET A 22 5.46 6.12 -1.44
C MET A 22 4.78 7.29 -0.69
N LYS A 23 5.38 8.50 -0.70
CA LYS A 23 4.72 9.71 -0.19
C LYS A 23 3.39 10.03 -0.88
N LEU A 24 3.15 9.51 -2.09
CA LEU A 24 1.88 9.71 -2.80
C LEU A 24 0.76 8.87 -2.17
N ALA A 25 1.08 7.71 -1.63
CA ALA A 25 0.13 6.94 -0.82
C ALA A 25 -0.27 7.72 0.44
N GLU A 26 0.69 8.34 1.14
CA GLU A 26 0.40 9.20 2.31
C GLU A 26 -0.55 10.35 1.96
N LYS A 27 -0.22 11.09 0.88
CA LYS A 27 -1.05 12.21 0.41
C LYS A 27 -2.48 11.77 0.08
N THR A 28 -2.61 10.61 -0.56
CA THR A 28 -3.91 10.04 -0.93
C THR A 28 -4.71 9.61 0.29
N LEU A 29 -4.10 8.88 1.24
CA LEU A 29 -4.76 8.50 2.50
C LEU A 29 -5.19 9.72 3.32
N LYS A 30 -4.34 10.75 3.40
CA LYS A 30 -4.66 12.00 4.07
C LYS A 30 -5.88 12.68 3.43
N LYS A 31 -5.94 12.76 2.08
CA LYS A 31 -7.07 13.32 1.34
C LYS A 31 -8.38 12.56 1.61
N ILE A 32 -8.32 11.24 1.68
CA ILE A 32 -9.47 10.37 1.99
C ILE A 32 -9.79 10.39 3.51
N GLY A 33 -8.87 10.81 4.35
CA GLY A 33 -9.02 10.87 5.81
C GLY A 33 -8.90 9.52 6.49
N VAL A 34 -8.04 8.66 5.96
CA VAL A 34 -7.63 7.39 6.58
C VAL A 34 -6.37 7.62 7.38
N SER A 35 -6.35 7.18 8.63
CA SER A 35 -5.16 7.24 9.49
C SER A 35 -4.09 6.29 8.97
N PHE A 36 -2.84 6.70 9.00
CA PHE A 36 -1.72 5.88 8.55
C PHE A 36 -0.46 6.12 9.39
N GLU A 37 0.49 5.21 9.24
CA GLU A 37 1.88 5.36 9.68
C GLU A 37 2.82 5.02 8.52
N THR A 38 4.05 5.53 8.55
CA THR A 38 5.08 5.24 7.53
C THR A 38 6.36 4.77 8.19
N LYS A 39 6.95 3.68 7.66
CA LYS A 39 8.19 3.09 8.19
C LYS A 39 9.12 2.64 7.07
N ILE A 40 10.42 2.70 7.34
CA ILE A 40 11.44 2.09 6.49
C ILE A 40 11.83 0.74 7.10
N ILE A 41 11.59 -0.33 6.33
CA ILE A 41 11.85 -1.70 6.71
C ILE A 41 12.48 -2.40 5.51
N SER A 42 13.78 -2.66 5.56
CA SER A 42 14.44 -3.39 4.48
C SER A 42 14.41 -4.90 4.77
N ALA A 43 13.77 -5.66 3.86
CA ALA A 43 13.73 -7.11 3.98
C ALA A 43 15.12 -7.74 4.04
N HIS A 44 16.08 -7.21 3.26
CA HIS A 44 17.43 -7.75 3.16
C HIS A 44 18.41 -7.18 4.18
N ARG A 45 18.25 -5.89 4.57
CA ARG A 45 19.24 -5.21 5.44
C ARG A 45 18.80 -5.09 6.89
N THR A 46 17.49 -5.20 7.15
CA THR A 46 16.92 -5.15 8.50
C THR A 46 15.87 -6.25 8.72
N PRO A 47 16.22 -7.54 8.48
CA PRO A 47 15.26 -8.65 8.58
C PRO A 47 14.65 -8.75 9.97
N GLN A 48 15.43 -8.57 11.02
CA GLN A 48 14.93 -8.60 12.40
C GLN A 48 13.84 -7.53 12.64
N ARG A 49 14.04 -6.29 12.16
CA ARG A 49 13.04 -5.22 12.22
C ARG A 49 11.75 -5.60 11.49
N MET A 50 11.86 -6.33 10.38
CA MET A 50 10.70 -6.81 9.62
C MET A 50 9.90 -7.84 10.42
N TYR A 51 10.53 -8.80 11.07
CA TYR A 51 9.86 -9.78 11.94
C TYR A 51 9.19 -9.11 13.14
N GLU A 52 9.89 -8.20 13.82
CA GLU A 52 9.33 -7.44 14.95
C GLU A 52 8.14 -6.57 14.55
N TYR A 53 8.19 -5.97 13.36
CA TYR A 53 7.08 -5.22 12.81
C TYR A 53 5.89 -6.12 12.54
N ALA A 54 6.09 -7.24 11.83
CA ALA A 54 5.03 -8.17 11.47
C ALA A 54 4.31 -8.73 12.72
N ALA A 55 5.05 -9.07 13.77
CA ALA A 55 4.50 -9.55 15.03
C ALA A 55 3.58 -8.55 15.75
N LYS A 56 3.68 -7.25 15.43
CA LYS A 56 2.93 -6.17 16.11
C LYS A 56 1.83 -5.54 15.26
N VAL A 57 1.64 -5.95 14.00
CA VAL A 57 0.69 -5.28 13.09
C VAL A 57 -0.74 -5.32 13.61
N GLU A 58 -1.20 -6.45 14.13
CA GLU A 58 -2.56 -6.62 14.65
C GLU A 58 -2.76 -5.81 15.94
N GLN A 59 -1.79 -5.88 16.86
CA GLN A 59 -1.81 -5.11 18.12
C GLN A 59 -1.86 -3.60 17.87
N ASN A 60 -1.19 -3.14 16.80
CA ASN A 60 -1.16 -1.75 16.37
C ASN A 60 -2.37 -1.32 15.55
N HIS A 61 -3.41 -2.16 15.43
CA HIS A 61 -4.63 -1.88 14.68
C HIS A 61 -4.37 -1.57 13.19
N ILE A 62 -3.38 -2.21 12.58
CA ILE A 62 -3.14 -2.12 11.14
C ILE A 62 -4.19 -2.96 10.42
N GLY A 63 -4.98 -2.33 9.56
CA GLY A 63 -6.00 -3.01 8.75
C GLY A 63 -5.53 -3.35 7.34
N VAL A 64 -4.52 -2.64 6.82
CA VAL A 64 -3.90 -2.88 5.50
C VAL A 64 -2.46 -2.42 5.55
N ILE A 65 -1.58 -3.14 4.90
CA ILE A 65 -0.18 -2.76 4.68
C ILE A 65 0.01 -2.39 3.22
N ILE A 66 0.61 -1.23 2.93
CA ILE A 66 1.10 -0.85 1.61
C ILE A 66 2.61 -0.98 1.64
N ALA A 67 3.17 -1.89 0.86
CA ALA A 67 4.59 -2.19 0.85
C ALA A 67 5.23 -1.82 -0.49
N GLY A 68 6.11 -0.81 -0.49
CA GLY A 68 6.86 -0.37 -1.67
C GLY A 68 8.26 -0.97 -1.69
N ALA A 69 8.68 -1.50 -2.85
CA ALA A 69 10.02 -2.04 -3.02
C ALA A 69 10.46 -1.98 -4.49
N GLY A 70 11.76 -1.76 -4.72
CA GLY A 70 12.38 -1.71 -6.04
C GLY A 70 13.44 -2.80 -6.24
N GLY A 71 13.68 -3.19 -7.50
CA GLY A 71 14.63 -4.22 -7.88
C GLY A 71 14.17 -5.61 -7.43
N SER A 72 14.99 -6.29 -6.62
CA SER A 72 14.60 -7.53 -5.91
C SER A 72 13.59 -7.19 -4.82
N ALA A 73 12.37 -6.89 -5.22
CA ALA A 73 11.32 -6.31 -4.40
C ALA A 73 10.64 -7.36 -3.50
N HIS A 74 11.40 -7.98 -2.61
CA HIS A 74 10.92 -9.09 -1.77
C HIS A 74 10.09 -8.64 -0.56
N LEU A 75 10.19 -7.39 -0.13
CA LEU A 75 9.50 -6.89 1.08
C LEU A 75 7.99 -7.19 1.11
N PRO A 76 7.20 -6.96 0.05
CA PRO A 76 5.76 -7.23 0.09
C PRO A 76 5.44 -8.71 0.32
N GLY A 77 6.13 -9.60 -0.39
CA GLY A 77 5.95 -11.04 -0.25
C GLY A 77 6.38 -11.56 1.13
N MET A 78 7.52 -11.10 1.63
CA MET A 78 8.04 -11.50 2.93
C MET A 78 7.13 -11.05 4.08
N ILE A 79 6.60 -9.83 4.02
CA ILE A 79 5.62 -9.35 5.00
C ILE A 79 4.31 -10.14 4.89
N SER A 80 3.82 -10.42 3.68
CA SER A 80 2.59 -11.20 3.50
C SER A 80 2.69 -12.62 4.08
N ALA A 81 3.88 -13.21 4.08
CA ALA A 81 4.13 -14.50 4.71
C ALA A 81 4.09 -14.47 6.25
N LEU A 82 4.17 -13.30 6.88
CA LEU A 82 4.28 -13.11 8.32
C LEU A 82 3.03 -12.55 8.99
N THR A 83 1.98 -12.22 8.23
CA THR A 83 0.73 -11.65 8.76
C THR A 83 -0.47 -12.02 7.92
N HIS A 84 -1.66 -12.02 8.53
CA HIS A 84 -2.94 -12.16 7.82
C HIS A 84 -3.53 -10.81 7.37
N VAL A 85 -2.90 -9.70 7.76
CA VAL A 85 -3.32 -8.37 7.29
C VAL A 85 -3.07 -8.23 5.79
N PRO A 86 -4.05 -7.77 4.99
CA PRO A 86 -3.88 -7.60 3.56
C PRO A 86 -2.65 -6.76 3.20
N VAL A 87 -1.82 -7.25 2.28
CA VAL A 87 -0.62 -6.57 1.78
C VAL A 87 -0.85 -6.13 0.34
N LEU A 88 -0.64 -4.83 0.09
CA LEU A 88 -0.69 -4.21 -1.23
C LEU A 88 0.73 -3.84 -1.65
N GLY A 89 1.23 -4.51 -2.67
CA GLY A 89 2.59 -4.31 -3.18
C GLY A 89 2.64 -3.20 -4.23
N VAL A 90 3.56 -2.27 -4.05
CA VAL A 90 3.84 -1.19 -5.00
C VAL A 90 5.23 -1.41 -5.59
N PRO A 91 5.33 -1.82 -6.87
CA PRO A 91 6.61 -1.90 -7.54
C PRO A 91 7.21 -0.49 -7.71
N VAL A 92 8.40 -0.26 -7.18
CA VAL A 92 9.15 0.98 -7.37
C VAL A 92 10.11 0.82 -8.54
N GLU A 93 10.24 1.84 -9.36
CA GLU A 93 11.13 1.81 -10.52
C GLU A 93 12.58 1.52 -10.13
N SER A 94 13.19 0.57 -10.85
CA SER A 94 14.62 0.29 -10.81
C SER A 94 15.34 1.00 -11.97
N LYS A 95 16.62 1.29 -11.78
CA LYS A 95 17.41 1.99 -12.81
C LYS A 95 17.61 1.15 -14.09
N LYS A 96 17.69 -0.18 -13.98
CA LYS A 96 18.04 -1.08 -15.11
C LYS A 96 16.80 -1.53 -15.88
N LEU A 97 15.79 -2.03 -15.20
CA LEU A 97 14.60 -2.65 -15.82
C LEU A 97 13.33 -1.81 -15.65
N LYS A 98 13.47 -0.54 -15.26
CA LYS A 98 12.37 0.45 -15.16
C LYS A 98 11.17 -0.06 -14.33
N GLY A 99 11.45 -0.94 -13.35
CA GLY A 99 10.45 -1.48 -12.43
C GLY A 99 9.84 -2.82 -12.87
N LEU A 100 10.18 -3.38 -14.02
CA LEU A 100 9.69 -4.70 -14.44
C LEU A 100 10.18 -5.80 -13.49
N ASP A 101 11.43 -5.74 -13.06
CA ASP A 101 12.01 -6.60 -12.03
C ASP A 101 11.25 -6.49 -10.70
N SER A 102 10.92 -5.27 -10.28
CA SER A 102 10.13 -5.02 -9.09
C SER A 102 8.72 -5.61 -9.21
N LEU A 103 8.06 -5.39 -10.34
CA LEU A 103 6.72 -5.92 -10.61
C LEU A 103 6.70 -7.44 -10.57
N LEU A 104 7.61 -8.10 -11.27
CA LEU A 104 7.67 -9.56 -11.32
C LEU A 104 8.03 -10.17 -9.96
N SER A 105 8.92 -9.54 -9.19
CA SER A 105 9.27 -9.98 -7.83
C SER A 105 8.09 -9.91 -6.85
N ILE A 106 7.15 -8.97 -7.05
CA ILE A 106 5.98 -8.79 -6.19
C ILE A 106 4.80 -9.65 -6.67
N ALA A 107 4.59 -9.74 -8.00
CA ALA A 107 3.40 -10.38 -8.57
C ALA A 107 3.46 -11.92 -8.55
N GLN A 108 4.65 -12.52 -8.72
CA GLN A 108 4.82 -13.97 -8.83
C GLN A 108 4.94 -14.65 -7.46
N MET A 109 3.87 -14.53 -6.68
CA MET A 109 3.82 -15.14 -5.34
C MET A 109 3.42 -16.63 -5.40
N PRO A 110 3.96 -17.47 -4.47
CA PRO A 110 3.55 -18.86 -4.36
C PRO A 110 2.10 -18.97 -3.88
N LYS A 111 1.46 -20.09 -4.22
CA LYS A 111 0.12 -20.42 -3.74
C LYS A 111 0.05 -20.34 -2.22
N GLY A 112 -0.92 -19.63 -1.69
CA GLY A 112 -1.18 -19.49 -0.25
C GLY A 112 -0.66 -18.20 0.38
N ILE A 113 0.23 -17.46 -0.29
CA ILE A 113 0.77 -16.18 0.22
C ILE A 113 0.43 -15.05 -0.79
N PRO A 114 -0.77 -14.45 -0.69
CA PRO A 114 -1.22 -13.44 -1.66
C PRO A 114 -0.62 -12.06 -1.39
N VAL A 115 -0.28 -11.35 -2.47
CA VAL A 115 0.02 -9.91 -2.46
C VAL A 115 -0.82 -9.23 -3.52
N GLY A 116 -1.60 -8.22 -3.14
CA GLY A 116 -2.35 -7.39 -4.09
C GLY A 116 -1.40 -6.44 -4.82
N THR A 117 -0.89 -6.85 -5.98
CA THR A 117 0.12 -6.07 -6.72
C THR A 117 -0.50 -4.94 -7.52
N LEU A 118 0.02 -3.72 -7.35
CA LEU A 118 -0.45 -2.51 -8.04
C LEU A 118 0.48 -2.15 -9.20
N ALA A 119 0.17 -1.03 -9.88
CA ALA A 119 0.97 -0.50 -10.96
C ALA A 119 2.38 -0.08 -10.50
N ILE A 120 3.32 0.02 -11.43
CA ILE A 120 4.67 0.51 -11.15
C ILE A 120 4.63 2.01 -10.85
N GLY A 121 5.36 2.44 -9.83
CA GLY A 121 5.64 3.83 -9.54
C GLY A 121 4.46 4.61 -8.91
N GLU A 122 4.30 5.84 -9.32
CA GLU A 122 3.41 6.82 -8.69
C GLU A 122 1.94 6.40 -8.71
N ASP A 123 1.45 5.92 -9.84
CA ASP A 123 0.06 5.45 -9.99
C ASP A 123 -0.21 4.24 -9.09
N GLY A 124 0.78 3.34 -8.96
CA GLY A 124 0.72 2.21 -8.05
C GLY A 124 0.55 2.63 -6.60
N ALA A 125 1.32 3.62 -6.14
CA ALA A 125 1.24 4.14 -4.78
C ALA A 125 -0.12 4.80 -4.50
N ILE A 126 -0.65 5.60 -5.44
CA ILE A 126 -1.97 6.22 -5.33
C ILE A 126 -3.07 5.15 -5.29
N ASN A 127 -3.03 4.19 -6.21
CA ASN A 127 -4.03 3.13 -6.31
C ASN A 127 -3.97 2.18 -5.10
N ALA A 128 -2.79 1.90 -4.55
CA ALA A 128 -2.65 1.14 -3.31
C ALA A 128 -3.36 1.85 -2.15
N ALA A 129 -3.20 3.16 -2.02
CA ALA A 129 -3.88 3.94 -1.00
C ALA A 129 -5.41 3.95 -1.18
N LEU A 130 -5.90 4.07 -2.40
CA LEU A 130 -7.34 4.01 -2.70
C LEU A 130 -7.92 2.62 -2.44
N LEU A 131 -7.20 1.55 -2.77
CA LEU A 131 -7.62 0.18 -2.49
C LEU A 131 -7.59 -0.11 -0.99
N ALA A 132 -6.55 0.32 -0.28
CA ALA A 132 -6.50 0.23 1.19
C ALA A 132 -7.67 0.97 1.85
N ALA A 133 -7.96 2.18 1.38
CA ALA A 133 -9.12 2.93 1.85
C ALA A 133 -10.45 2.22 1.55
N ALA A 134 -10.58 1.55 0.39
CA ALA A 134 -11.77 0.77 0.03
C ALA A 134 -11.95 -0.45 0.96
N ILE A 135 -10.87 -1.16 1.30
CA ILE A 135 -10.90 -2.27 2.26
C ILE A 135 -11.40 -1.77 3.64
N ILE A 136 -10.86 -0.64 4.12
CA ILE A 136 -11.28 -0.05 5.40
C ILE A 136 -12.73 0.45 5.32
N ALA A 137 -13.17 0.94 4.18
CA ALA A 137 -14.53 1.48 3.97
C ALA A 137 -15.62 0.42 4.13
N ASN A 138 -15.33 -0.88 4.00
CA ASN A 138 -16.29 -1.97 4.25
C ASN A 138 -16.87 -1.90 5.68
N ASN A 139 -16.12 -1.34 6.63
CA ASN A 139 -16.54 -1.19 8.02
C ASN A 139 -16.48 0.28 8.50
N ASN A 140 -16.36 1.26 7.57
CA ASN A 140 -16.25 2.68 7.90
C ASN A 140 -16.99 3.56 6.88
N LEU A 141 -18.24 3.93 7.22
CA LEU A 141 -19.12 4.73 6.36
C LEU A 141 -18.54 6.12 6.01
N ASN A 142 -17.75 6.73 6.90
CA ASN A 142 -17.14 8.03 6.63
C ASN A 142 -16.06 7.92 5.53
N VAL A 143 -15.26 6.87 5.56
CA VAL A 143 -14.27 6.59 4.50
C VAL A 143 -14.99 6.26 3.20
N LEU A 144 -16.06 5.45 3.24
CA LEU A 144 -16.87 5.14 2.05
C LEU A 144 -17.40 6.41 1.38
N LYS A 145 -17.99 7.34 2.16
CA LYS A 145 -18.50 8.62 1.64
C LYS A 145 -17.41 9.42 0.94
N LYS A 146 -16.23 9.51 1.55
CA LYS A 146 -15.09 10.24 0.96
C LYS A 146 -14.57 9.59 -0.33
N LEU A 147 -14.53 8.25 -0.41
CA LEU A 147 -14.18 7.54 -1.64
C LEU A 147 -15.19 7.79 -2.76
N LYS A 148 -16.49 7.76 -2.47
CA LYS A 148 -17.55 8.09 -3.44
C LYS A 148 -17.37 9.52 -3.97
N ASN A 149 -17.13 10.49 -3.09
CA ASN A 149 -16.88 11.87 -3.47
C ASN A 149 -15.62 12.01 -4.33
N PHE A 150 -14.55 11.30 -3.99
CA PHE A 150 -13.31 11.28 -4.78
C PHE A 150 -13.59 10.81 -6.21
N ARG A 151 -14.30 9.68 -6.41
CA ARG A 151 -14.66 9.16 -7.74
C ARG A 151 -15.57 10.11 -8.51
N THR A 152 -16.56 10.70 -7.87
CA THR A 152 -17.44 11.71 -8.48
C THR A 152 -16.63 12.91 -8.97
N SER A 153 -15.65 13.38 -8.18
CA SER A 153 -14.77 14.48 -8.56
C SER A 153 -13.90 14.13 -9.78
N GLN A 154 -13.35 12.90 -9.82
CA GLN A 154 -12.61 12.42 -10.99
C GLN A 154 -13.48 12.40 -12.26
N THR A 155 -14.69 11.85 -12.17
CA THR A 155 -15.64 11.82 -13.30
C THR A 155 -15.94 13.22 -13.82
N LYS A 156 -16.16 14.19 -12.91
CA LYS A 156 -16.43 15.58 -13.26
C LYS A 156 -15.23 16.28 -13.90
N SER A 157 -14.01 15.86 -13.59
CA SER A 157 -12.78 16.47 -14.14
C SER A 157 -12.50 16.03 -15.59
N VAL A 158 -13.09 14.94 -16.04
CA VAL A 158 -12.95 14.47 -17.44
C VAL A 158 -13.77 15.35 -18.36
N LYS A 159 -13.10 16.06 -19.27
CA LYS A 159 -13.77 16.90 -20.27
C LYS A 159 -14.56 16.04 -21.25
N LYS A 160 -15.74 16.53 -21.64
CA LYS A 160 -16.57 15.85 -22.67
C LYS A 160 -16.05 16.06 -24.09
N SER A 161 -15.17 17.04 -24.30
CA SER A 161 -14.58 17.38 -25.60
C SER A 161 -13.09 17.65 -25.42
N SER A 162 -12.33 17.39 -26.47
CA SER A 162 -10.90 17.72 -26.59
C SER A 162 -10.61 19.21 -26.78
N LYS A 163 -11.64 20.04 -26.97
CA LYS A 163 -11.57 21.47 -27.13
C LYS A 163 -12.18 22.20 -25.94
#